data_962ca826d00b2f14f93810511ff18aba
#
_entry.id   962ca826d00b2f14f93810511ff18aba
#
_cell.length_a   1.000
_cell.length_b   1.000
_cell.length_c   1.000
_cell.angle_alpha   90.00
_cell.angle_beta   90.00
_cell.angle_gamma   90.00
#
_symmetry.space_group_name_H-M   'P 1'
#
loop_
_entity.id
_entity.type
_entity.pdbx_description
1 polymer ?
#
loop_
_entity_poly.entity_id
_entity_poly.type
_entity_poly.pdbx_seq_one_letter_code
_entity_poly.pdbx_strand_id
1 'polypeptide(L)'
;VIPIGSYIIATEALPPELMQRLMPKNRIVSDTRKIVYYYRASPDQRRILFGGRVSIDETDPLQSGPLLHRDLVALFPELRELRISHSWCGFVAYTFDELMHLGRHDGLHYAMGYCGSGVGMGSYLGMRLGQQVLGLPEGRTAFDGLAFQTRPLYTGNPWFLAPSIRYYRWRDRQPV
;
A
#
# COMPACT_ATOMS: atom_id res chain seq x y z
N VAL A 1 -1.79 -6.20 14.64
CA VAL A 1 -1.53 -5.51 13.37
C VAL A 1 -2.09 -4.11 13.40
N ILE A 2 -1.48 -3.20 12.64
CA ILE A 2 -1.85 -1.80 12.53
C ILE A 2 -2.51 -1.62 11.17
N PRO A 3 -3.81 -1.28 11.09
CA PRO A 3 -4.46 -0.96 9.82
C PRO A 3 -4.03 0.44 9.37
N ILE A 4 -3.47 0.54 8.16
CA ILE A 4 -3.07 1.80 7.55
C ILE A 4 -3.80 1.96 6.23
N GLY A 5 -4.61 3.02 6.11
CA GLY A 5 -5.32 3.35 4.88
C GLY A 5 -4.35 3.74 3.77
N SER A 6 -4.57 3.16 2.60
CA SER A 6 -3.87 3.44 1.35
C SER A 6 -4.90 3.81 0.30
N TYR A 7 -4.70 4.94 -0.37
CA TYR A 7 -5.66 5.57 -1.27
C TYR A 7 -5.11 5.57 -2.68
N ILE A 8 -5.96 5.34 -3.66
CA ILE A 8 -5.57 5.32 -5.06
C ILE A 8 -6.58 6.10 -5.89
N ILE A 9 -6.09 6.83 -6.88
CA ILE A 9 -6.89 7.44 -7.94
C ILE A 9 -6.53 6.86 -9.31
N ALA A 10 -7.48 6.87 -10.22
CA ALA A 10 -7.25 6.67 -11.64
C ALA A 10 -7.64 7.94 -12.41
N THR A 11 -6.79 8.38 -13.33
CA THR A 11 -7.13 9.48 -14.25
C THR A 11 -8.21 9.05 -15.24
N GLU A 12 -8.83 9.98 -15.92
CA GLU A 12 -9.49 9.68 -17.18
C GLU A 12 -8.47 9.17 -18.22
N ALA A 13 -8.95 8.68 -19.36
CA ALA A 13 -8.07 8.13 -20.39
C ALA A 13 -7.19 9.23 -21.00
N LEU A 14 -5.88 8.96 -21.07
CA LEU A 14 -4.90 9.85 -21.68
C LEU A 14 -4.71 9.52 -23.17
N PRO A 15 -4.34 10.53 -23.99
CA PRO A 15 -3.82 10.29 -25.31
C PRO A 15 -2.60 9.35 -25.28
N PRO A 16 -2.45 8.43 -26.26
CA PRO A 16 -1.34 7.46 -26.27
C PRO A 16 0.05 8.12 -26.23
N GLU A 17 0.23 9.23 -26.93
CA GLU A 17 1.51 9.95 -26.95
C GLU A 17 1.87 10.53 -25.59
N LEU A 18 0.88 11.04 -24.85
CA LEU A 18 1.08 11.53 -23.49
C LEU A 18 1.42 10.39 -22.55
N MET A 19 0.69 9.28 -22.63
CA MET A 19 1.00 8.08 -21.82
C MET A 19 2.42 7.57 -22.08
N GLN A 20 2.82 7.45 -23.34
CA GLN A 20 4.16 7.02 -23.72
C GLN A 20 5.25 7.96 -23.18
N ARG A 21 4.99 9.28 -23.15
CA ARG A 21 5.94 10.26 -22.61
C ARG A 21 6.05 10.16 -21.08
N LEU A 22 4.93 9.99 -20.37
CA LEU A 22 4.90 9.92 -18.90
C LEU A 22 5.35 8.55 -18.38
N MET A 23 5.02 7.47 -19.07
CA MET A 23 5.29 6.10 -18.66
C MET A 23 6.02 5.28 -19.75
N PRO A 24 7.20 5.74 -20.25
CA PRO A 24 7.85 5.18 -21.44
C PRO A 24 8.26 3.72 -21.31
N LYS A 25 8.47 3.25 -20.09
CA LYS A 25 8.87 1.85 -19.81
C LYS A 25 7.73 1.02 -19.24
N ASN A 26 6.55 1.59 -19.09
CA ASN A 26 5.37 0.92 -18.50
C ASN A 26 5.70 0.14 -17.20
N ARG A 27 6.45 0.75 -16.30
CA ARG A 27 6.87 0.15 -15.04
C ARG A 27 6.03 0.67 -13.88
N ILE A 28 5.96 -0.12 -12.80
CA ILE A 28 5.52 0.37 -11.51
C ILE A 28 6.65 1.21 -10.93
N VAL A 29 6.32 2.39 -10.43
CA VAL A 29 7.24 3.31 -9.77
C VAL A 29 6.79 3.50 -8.34
N SER A 30 7.72 3.43 -7.41
CA SER A 30 7.54 3.85 -6.02
C SER A 30 8.66 4.83 -5.67
N ASP A 31 8.34 5.89 -4.95
CA ASP A 31 9.33 6.83 -4.47
C ASP A 31 10.05 6.32 -3.20
N THR A 32 11.02 7.08 -2.71
CA THR A 32 11.85 6.73 -1.55
C THR A 32 11.36 7.37 -0.24
N ARG A 33 10.22 8.05 -0.25
CA ARG A 33 9.63 8.64 0.95
C ARG A 33 9.17 7.56 1.93
N LYS A 34 9.13 7.88 3.22
CA LYS A 34 8.51 6.97 4.19
C LYS A 34 6.97 6.94 4.01
N ILE A 35 6.38 8.07 3.65
CA ILE A 35 4.98 8.14 3.19
C ILE A 35 5.01 8.05 1.66
N VAL A 36 5.19 6.85 1.18
CA VAL A 36 5.45 6.53 -0.22
C VAL A 36 4.30 6.94 -1.14
N TYR A 37 4.64 7.49 -2.32
CA TYR A 37 3.77 7.49 -3.49
C TYR A 37 4.19 6.37 -4.44
N TYR A 38 3.18 5.75 -5.05
CA TYR A 38 3.39 4.72 -6.05
C TYR A 38 2.43 4.94 -7.22
N TYR A 39 2.90 4.68 -8.42
CA TYR A 39 2.09 4.87 -9.61
C TYR A 39 2.49 3.91 -10.73
N ARG A 40 1.55 3.70 -11.63
CA ARG A 40 1.72 2.88 -12.83
C ARG A 40 0.70 3.24 -13.90
N ALA A 41 0.91 2.80 -15.12
CA ALA A 41 -0.16 2.74 -16.10
C ALA A 41 -1.19 1.67 -15.74
N SER A 42 -2.46 1.88 -16.10
CA SER A 42 -3.50 0.86 -16.07
C SER A 42 -3.12 -0.30 -17.01
N PRO A 43 -3.73 -1.52 -16.84
CA PRO A 43 -3.42 -2.65 -17.70
C PRO A 43 -3.61 -2.38 -19.21
N ASP A 44 -4.59 -1.56 -19.57
CA ASP A 44 -4.88 -1.11 -20.93
C ASP A 44 -3.99 0.06 -21.40
N GLN A 45 -3.06 0.51 -20.54
CA GLN A 45 -2.12 1.63 -20.75
C GLN A 45 -2.79 2.95 -21.14
N ARG A 46 -4.02 3.18 -20.68
CA ARG A 46 -4.78 4.40 -21.00
C ARG A 46 -4.91 5.37 -19.85
N ARG A 47 -4.62 4.97 -18.62
CA ARG A 47 -4.80 5.77 -17.41
C ARG A 47 -3.55 5.68 -16.54
N ILE A 48 -3.32 6.70 -15.72
CA ILE A 48 -2.36 6.59 -14.61
C ILE A 48 -3.14 6.24 -13.36
N LEU A 49 -2.71 5.18 -12.69
CA LEU A 49 -3.08 4.83 -11.33
C LEU A 49 -2.03 5.43 -10.40
N PHE A 50 -2.45 6.30 -9.48
CA PHE A 50 -1.54 6.97 -8.54
C PHE A 50 -2.06 6.77 -7.13
N GLY A 51 -1.19 6.28 -6.25
CA GLY A 51 -1.57 5.95 -4.89
C GLY A 51 -0.59 6.45 -3.84
N GLY A 52 -1.09 6.53 -2.62
CA GLY A 52 -0.34 6.94 -1.45
C GLY A 52 -1.25 7.21 -0.26
N ARG A 53 -0.64 7.64 0.85
CA ARG A 53 -1.38 8.11 2.01
C ARG A 53 -1.38 9.64 2.06
N VAL A 54 -2.53 10.26 1.86
CA VAL A 54 -2.66 11.72 1.76
C VAL A 54 -3.24 12.39 2.99
N SER A 55 -3.88 11.66 3.89
CA SER A 55 -4.45 12.17 5.14
C SER A 55 -3.70 11.66 6.37
N ILE A 56 -3.82 12.37 7.48
CA ILE A 56 -3.31 11.95 8.80
C ILE A 56 -4.23 10.86 9.35
N ASP A 57 -5.52 11.15 9.35
CA ASP A 57 -6.57 10.25 9.76
C ASP A 57 -7.12 9.47 8.54
N GLU A 58 -7.87 8.40 8.79
CA GLU A 58 -8.59 7.72 7.73
C GLU A 58 -9.67 8.64 7.16
N THR A 59 -9.81 8.64 5.85
CA THR A 59 -10.73 9.57 5.16
C THR A 59 -11.47 8.87 4.02
N ASP A 60 -12.56 9.50 3.59
CA ASP A 60 -13.33 9.04 2.44
C ASP A 60 -12.49 9.15 1.14
N PRO A 61 -12.55 8.16 0.23
CA PRO A 61 -11.91 8.24 -1.08
C PRO A 61 -12.29 9.46 -1.90
N LEU A 62 -13.51 9.97 -1.77
CA LEU A 62 -13.93 11.21 -2.45
C LEU A 62 -13.18 12.44 -1.93
N GLN A 63 -12.82 12.46 -0.65
CA GLN A 63 -12.04 13.55 -0.06
C GLN A 63 -10.53 13.39 -0.33
N SER A 64 -10.02 12.16 -0.39
CA SER A 64 -8.62 11.90 -0.69
C SER A 64 -8.27 12.08 -2.17
N GLY A 65 -9.23 11.89 -3.07
CA GLY A 65 -9.05 12.03 -4.50
C GLY A 65 -8.43 13.38 -4.94
N PRO A 66 -9.01 14.53 -4.56
CA PRO A 66 -8.42 15.84 -4.87
C PRO A 66 -7.02 16.05 -4.29
N LEU A 67 -6.72 15.47 -3.12
CA LEU A 67 -5.39 15.55 -2.50
C LEU A 67 -4.37 14.75 -3.31
N LEU A 68 -4.70 13.52 -3.69
CA LEU A 68 -3.84 12.70 -4.56
C LEU A 68 -3.66 13.34 -5.94
N HIS A 69 -4.71 13.96 -6.50
CA HIS A 69 -4.61 14.65 -7.78
C HIS A 69 -3.63 15.82 -7.70
N ARG A 70 -3.70 16.64 -6.67
CA ARG A 70 -2.73 17.71 -6.43
C ARG A 70 -1.30 17.20 -6.40
N ASP A 71 -1.07 16.07 -5.71
CA ASP A 71 0.26 15.49 -5.56
C ASP A 71 0.72 14.81 -6.87
N LEU A 72 -0.21 14.22 -7.64
CA LEU A 72 0.04 13.73 -9.00
C LEU A 72 0.44 14.87 -9.96
N VAL A 73 -0.26 16.01 -9.91
CA VAL A 73 0.04 17.21 -10.71
C VAL A 73 1.39 17.82 -10.33
N ALA A 74 1.79 17.75 -9.07
CA ALA A 74 3.13 18.18 -8.66
C ALA A 74 4.24 17.31 -9.30
N LEU A 75 3.95 16.04 -9.59
CA LEU A 75 4.87 15.14 -10.28
C LEU A 75 4.77 15.25 -11.81
N PHE A 76 3.55 15.39 -12.33
CA PHE A 76 3.22 15.47 -13.76
C PHE A 76 2.34 16.70 -14.02
N PRO A 77 2.92 17.90 -14.21
CA PRO A 77 2.15 19.14 -14.38
C PRO A 77 1.19 19.12 -15.58
N GLU A 78 1.47 18.30 -16.57
CA GLU A 78 0.62 18.11 -17.77
C GLU A 78 -0.75 17.49 -17.45
N LEU A 79 -0.90 16.87 -16.26
CA LEU A 79 -2.14 16.23 -15.85
C LEU A 79 -3.09 17.15 -15.09
N ARG A 80 -2.78 18.47 -15.00
CA ARG A 80 -3.55 19.43 -14.19
C ARG A 80 -5.03 19.50 -14.58
N GLU A 81 -5.32 19.52 -15.87
CA GLU A 81 -6.68 19.67 -16.40
C GLU A 81 -7.44 18.33 -16.53
N LEU A 82 -6.75 17.22 -16.26
CA LEU A 82 -7.37 15.90 -16.36
C LEU A 82 -8.22 15.59 -15.14
N ARG A 83 -9.35 14.96 -15.39
CA ARG A 83 -10.28 14.55 -14.36
C ARG A 83 -9.87 13.21 -13.74
N ILE A 84 -10.20 13.04 -12.47
CA ILE A 84 -10.10 11.76 -11.81
C ILE A 84 -11.37 10.95 -12.12
N SER A 85 -11.19 9.79 -12.72
CA SER A 85 -12.30 8.91 -13.09
C SER A 85 -12.72 7.99 -11.95
N HIS A 86 -11.79 7.57 -11.09
CA HIS A 86 -12.03 6.67 -9.96
C HIS A 86 -11.15 7.07 -8.78
N SER A 87 -11.70 6.91 -7.58
CA SER A 87 -10.97 7.04 -6.32
C SER A 87 -11.44 5.95 -5.37
N TRP A 88 -10.50 5.24 -4.75
CA TRP A 88 -10.80 4.18 -3.78
C TRP A 88 -9.73 4.06 -2.72
N CYS A 89 -10.01 3.31 -1.68
CA CYS A 89 -9.06 3.01 -0.62
C CYS A 89 -9.10 1.53 -0.23
N GLY A 90 -8.06 1.11 0.47
CA GLY A 90 -7.96 -0.17 1.13
C GLY A 90 -7.05 -0.07 2.34
N PHE A 91 -7.12 -1.06 3.23
CA PHE A 91 -6.23 -1.11 4.39
C PHE A 91 -5.06 -2.03 4.13
N VAL A 92 -3.88 -1.56 4.49
CA VAL A 92 -2.67 -2.38 4.59
C VAL A 92 -2.48 -2.76 6.04
N ALA A 93 -2.29 -4.06 6.30
CA ALA A 93 -2.03 -4.58 7.64
C ALA A 93 -0.53 -4.54 7.91
N TYR A 94 -0.08 -3.62 8.76
CA TYR A 94 1.29 -3.56 9.24
C TYR A 94 1.47 -4.30 10.55
N THR A 95 2.58 -5.02 10.69
CA THR A 95 3.08 -5.59 11.93
C THR A 95 4.14 -4.68 12.53
N PHE A 96 4.42 -4.79 13.83
CA PHE A 96 5.44 -3.95 14.47
C PHE A 96 6.87 -4.32 14.10
N ASP A 97 7.09 -5.51 13.58
CA ASP A 97 8.37 -6.03 13.09
C ASP A 97 8.50 -5.94 11.56
N GLU A 98 7.47 -5.42 10.89
CA GLU A 98 7.37 -5.34 9.42
C GLU A 98 7.51 -6.71 8.73
N LEU A 99 7.32 -7.82 9.46
CA LEU A 99 7.37 -9.18 8.95
C LEU A 99 5.97 -9.74 8.73
N MET A 100 5.87 -10.67 7.80
CA MET A 100 4.65 -11.47 7.59
C MET A 100 4.58 -12.57 8.64
N HIS A 101 3.37 -12.96 8.99
CA HIS A 101 3.11 -14.01 9.98
C HIS A 101 2.25 -15.09 9.38
N LEU A 102 2.69 -16.33 9.52
CA LEU A 102 2.01 -17.53 9.10
C LEU A 102 1.87 -18.47 10.30
N GLY A 103 0.68 -19.05 10.50
CA GLY A 103 0.49 -19.95 11.62
C GLY A 103 -0.94 -20.43 11.80
N ARG A 104 -1.16 -21.02 12.99
CA ARG A 104 -2.47 -21.51 13.43
C ARG A 104 -2.77 -21.00 14.84
N HIS A 105 -3.99 -20.50 15.04
CA HIS A 105 -4.50 -20.06 16.33
C HIS A 105 -5.97 -20.47 16.47
N ASP A 106 -6.33 -21.08 17.55
CA ASP A 106 -7.67 -21.60 17.86
C ASP A 106 -8.32 -22.40 16.70
N GLY A 107 -7.50 -23.25 16.06
CA GLY A 107 -7.95 -24.07 14.94
C GLY A 107 -7.97 -23.34 13.59
N LEU A 108 -7.84 -22.00 13.56
CA LEU A 108 -7.81 -21.18 12.35
C LEU A 108 -6.37 -21.05 11.84
N HIS A 109 -6.19 -21.33 10.56
CA HIS A 109 -4.94 -21.05 9.88
C HIS A 109 -4.94 -19.61 9.37
N TYR A 110 -3.82 -18.93 9.51
CA TYR A 110 -3.70 -17.52 9.09
C TYR A 110 -2.40 -17.23 8.35
N ALA A 111 -2.47 -16.28 7.42
CA ALA A 111 -1.33 -15.59 6.82
C ALA A 111 -1.68 -14.10 6.73
N MET A 112 -0.89 -13.23 7.37
CA MET A 112 -1.19 -11.80 7.47
C MET A 112 0.04 -10.93 7.69
N GLY A 113 -0.16 -9.61 7.71
CA GLY A 113 0.92 -8.67 7.99
C GLY A 113 1.85 -8.45 6.80
N TYR A 114 1.31 -8.38 5.59
CA TYR A 114 2.12 -8.24 4.37
C TYR A 114 2.79 -6.88 4.20
N CYS A 115 2.47 -5.88 5.01
CA CYS A 115 3.11 -4.56 5.07
C CYS A 115 3.26 -3.86 3.71
N GLY A 116 2.28 -4.04 2.81
CA GLY A 116 2.29 -3.49 1.45
C GLY A 116 2.71 -4.48 0.35
N SER A 117 3.36 -5.60 0.68
CA SER A 117 3.83 -6.63 -0.28
C SER A 117 2.80 -7.72 -0.59
N GLY A 118 1.49 -7.44 -0.34
CA GLY A 118 0.42 -8.45 -0.36
C GLY A 118 0.22 -9.16 -1.70
N VAL A 119 0.43 -8.50 -2.83
CA VAL A 119 0.21 -9.11 -4.16
C VAL A 119 1.14 -10.32 -4.38
N GLY A 120 2.44 -10.17 -4.12
CA GLY A 120 3.40 -11.28 -4.26
C GLY A 120 3.34 -12.25 -3.08
N MET A 121 3.45 -11.71 -1.87
CA MET A 121 3.56 -12.54 -0.66
C MET A 121 2.26 -13.23 -0.28
N GLY A 122 1.10 -12.66 -0.61
CA GLY A 122 -0.19 -13.31 -0.37
C GLY A 122 -0.34 -14.60 -1.20
N SER A 123 0.10 -14.60 -2.45
CA SER A 123 0.10 -15.81 -3.29
C SER A 123 1.08 -16.86 -2.75
N TYR A 124 2.31 -16.45 -2.40
CA TYR A 124 3.33 -17.34 -1.86
C TYR A 124 2.90 -17.96 -0.52
N LEU A 125 2.52 -17.13 0.45
CA LEU A 125 2.13 -17.60 1.78
C LEU A 125 0.79 -18.34 1.76
N GLY A 126 -0.13 -17.99 0.87
CA GLY A 126 -1.37 -18.74 0.67
C GLY A 126 -1.10 -20.17 0.17
N MET A 127 -0.18 -20.34 -0.78
CA MET A 127 0.26 -21.66 -1.23
C MET A 127 0.92 -22.44 -0.07
N ARG A 128 1.84 -21.82 0.68
CA ARG A 128 2.51 -22.46 1.82
C ARG A 128 1.52 -22.87 2.91
N LEU A 129 0.57 -21.99 3.21
CA LEU A 129 -0.50 -22.27 4.17
C LEU A 129 -1.36 -23.48 3.73
N GLY A 130 -1.74 -23.54 2.45
CA GLY A 130 -2.45 -24.70 1.91
C GLY A 130 -1.64 -25.99 2.05
N GLN A 131 -0.34 -25.97 1.78
CA GLN A 131 0.56 -27.09 2.00
C GLN A 131 0.64 -27.52 3.48
N GLN A 132 0.68 -26.55 4.42
CA GLN A 132 0.66 -26.83 5.86
C GLN A 132 -0.65 -27.50 6.30
N VAL A 133 -1.79 -27.03 5.79
CA VAL A 133 -3.11 -27.64 6.06
C VAL A 133 -3.14 -29.10 5.59
N LEU A 134 -2.48 -29.39 4.47
CA LEU A 134 -2.36 -30.76 3.94
C LEU A 134 -1.26 -31.59 4.60
N GLY A 135 -0.51 -31.04 5.57
CA GLY A 135 0.57 -31.74 6.25
C GLY A 135 1.83 -31.94 5.39
N LEU A 136 1.98 -31.19 4.32
CA LEU A 136 3.13 -31.31 3.40
C LEU A 136 4.36 -30.58 3.96
N PRO A 137 5.56 -31.19 3.96
CA PRO A 137 6.77 -30.58 4.49
C PRO A 137 7.20 -29.32 3.76
N GLU A 138 6.85 -29.18 2.47
CA GLU A 138 7.13 -28.00 1.64
C GLU A 138 6.38 -26.76 2.12
N GLY A 139 5.35 -26.92 2.95
CA GLY A 139 4.61 -25.81 3.54
C GLY A 139 5.43 -24.95 4.50
N ARG A 140 6.55 -25.44 5.02
CA ARG A 140 7.40 -24.72 5.98
C ARG A 140 7.99 -23.44 5.38
N THR A 141 8.00 -22.37 6.20
CA THR A 141 8.57 -21.08 5.82
C THR A 141 9.33 -20.46 6.99
N ALA A 142 10.13 -19.44 6.72
CA ALA A 142 10.78 -18.64 7.75
C ALA A 142 9.80 -17.76 8.56
N PHE A 143 8.55 -17.67 8.14
CA PHE A 143 7.50 -16.88 8.79
C PHE A 143 6.61 -17.71 9.74
N ASP A 144 6.89 -19.00 9.88
CA ASP A 144 6.08 -19.91 10.69
C ASP A 144 6.24 -19.61 12.17
N GLY A 145 5.12 -19.46 12.87
CA GLY A 145 5.09 -19.37 14.33
C GLY A 145 5.78 -18.12 14.91
N LEU A 146 6.07 -17.12 14.09
CA LEU A 146 6.60 -15.85 14.59
C LEU A 146 5.62 -15.23 15.58
N ALA A 147 6.11 -14.83 16.75
CA ALA A 147 5.31 -14.15 17.75
C ALA A 147 4.98 -12.72 17.28
N PHE A 148 3.70 -12.35 17.34
CA PHE A 148 3.30 -10.96 17.06
C PHE A 148 3.89 -10.04 18.11
N GLN A 149 4.74 -9.13 17.65
CA GLN A 149 5.22 -8.06 18.51
C GLN A 149 4.09 -7.08 18.82
N THR A 150 4.13 -6.50 20.00
CA THR A 150 3.22 -5.44 20.43
C THR A 150 3.99 -4.31 21.10
N ARG A 151 3.30 -3.24 21.43
CA ARG A 151 3.88 -2.10 22.18
C ARG A 151 3.01 -1.82 23.41
N PRO A 152 3.59 -1.25 24.48
CA PRO A 152 2.83 -0.83 25.64
C PRO A 152 1.65 0.06 25.22
N LEU A 153 0.50 -0.10 25.87
CA LEU A 153 -0.73 0.65 25.63
C LEU A 153 -1.38 0.45 24.24
N TYR A 154 -0.89 -0.51 23.43
CA TYR A 154 -1.55 -0.87 22.17
C TYR A 154 -2.58 -1.99 22.41
N THR A 155 -3.83 -1.63 22.31
CA THR A 155 -5.00 -2.55 22.47
C THR A 155 -5.82 -2.69 21.19
N GLY A 156 -5.20 -2.44 20.02
CA GLY A 156 -5.87 -2.44 18.72
C GLY A 156 -6.12 -1.05 18.13
N ASN A 157 -6.16 0.00 18.95
CA ASN A 157 -6.24 1.38 18.47
C ASN A 157 -4.82 1.97 18.28
N PRO A 158 -4.41 2.31 17.07
CA PRO A 158 -3.08 2.85 16.78
C PRO A 158 -2.98 4.36 17.10
N TRP A 159 -3.16 4.74 18.37
CA TRP A 159 -3.12 6.14 18.83
C TRP A 159 -1.86 6.91 18.40
N PHE A 160 -0.75 6.19 18.18
CA PHE A 160 0.53 6.76 17.73
C PHE A 160 0.57 7.00 16.22
N LEU A 161 -0.39 6.52 15.44
CA LEU A 161 -0.34 6.57 13.97
C LEU A 161 -0.38 8.01 13.45
N ALA A 162 -1.30 8.83 13.94
CA ALA A 162 -1.43 10.22 13.53
C ALA A 162 -0.16 11.06 13.81
N PRO A 163 0.43 11.04 15.01
CA PRO A 163 1.71 11.73 15.26
C PRO A 163 2.87 11.16 14.42
N SER A 164 2.91 9.84 14.18
CA SER A 164 3.93 9.23 13.33
C SER A 164 3.83 9.72 11.87
N ILE A 165 2.62 9.80 11.31
CA ILE A 165 2.41 10.31 9.95
C ILE A 165 2.83 11.78 9.85
N ARG A 166 2.51 12.62 10.85
CA ARG A 166 2.95 14.02 10.87
C ARG A 166 4.48 14.13 10.87
N TYR A 167 5.15 13.35 11.71
CA TYR A 167 6.60 13.30 11.77
C TYR A 167 7.22 12.87 10.44
N TYR A 168 6.77 11.76 9.84
CA TYR A 168 7.31 11.28 8.57
C TYR A 168 7.05 12.24 7.42
N ARG A 169 5.88 12.89 7.36
CA ARG A 169 5.61 13.96 6.37
C ARG A 169 6.53 15.14 6.51
N TRP A 170 6.85 15.55 7.73
CA TRP A 170 7.82 16.60 7.98
C TRP A 170 9.21 16.17 7.52
N ARG A 171 9.63 14.96 7.89
CA ARG A 171 10.93 14.40 7.49
C ARG A 171 11.07 14.24 5.97
N ASP A 172 10.04 13.76 5.30
CA ASP A 172 10.03 13.55 3.83
C ASP A 172 10.11 14.87 3.03
N ARG A 173 9.93 16.02 3.69
CA ARG A 173 10.11 17.36 3.10
C ARG A 173 11.51 17.94 3.30
N GLN A 174 12.33 17.33 4.16
CA GLN A 174 13.70 17.80 4.37
C GLN A 174 14.56 17.37 3.18
N PRO A 175 15.47 18.23 2.71
CA PRO A 175 16.44 17.83 1.70
C PRO A 175 17.33 16.70 2.28
N VAL A 176 17.64 15.74 1.43
CA VAL A 176 18.57 14.64 1.75
C VAL A 176 19.99 15.15 1.64
#